data_89c6a70f6b97c77d61ccf6cf6c83974b
#
_entry.id   89c6a70f6b97c77d61ccf6cf6c83974b
#
_cell.length_a   1.000
_cell.length_b   1.000
_cell.length_c   1.000
_cell.angle_alpha   90.00
_cell.angle_beta   90.00
_cell.angle_gamma   90.00
#
_symmetry.space_group_name_H-M   'P 1'
#
loop_
_entity.id
_entity.type
_entity.pdbx_description
1 polymer ?
#
loop_
_entity_poly.entity_id
_entity_poly.type
_entity_poly.pdbx_seq_one_letter_code
_entity_poly.pdbx_strand_id
1 'polypeptide(L)'
;MRVVRDEAVILTTSKPLVGLTVAKLSCVRGEREVFRDLSFQVAPGEILTLVGPNGSGKSSLLRQLAGLLEVTDGEINLDGAGKDQTIADVVLYAGHLDAVKAPLSVVENLSFWAEFYGVSGARVEDALEAFSLAHLGHLPAGVLSAGQKRRLGLSRLALIDRPLWLLDEPTVSLDTASIAALSDLMRAHLKTGGSILAATHVDLGIEGTRTLDLSSNVGALT
;
A
#
# COMPACT_ATOMS: atom_id res chain seq x y z
N MET A 1 48.09 25.16 -6.12
CA MET A 1 47.55 23.86 -5.66
C MET A 1 46.02 24.01 -5.65
N ARG A 2 45.35 23.56 -6.72
CA ARG A 2 43.88 23.66 -6.89
C ARG A 2 43.26 22.41 -6.27
N VAL A 3 42.42 22.61 -5.25
CA VAL A 3 41.60 21.56 -4.67
C VAL A 3 40.39 21.36 -5.58
N VAL A 4 40.35 20.23 -6.25
CA VAL A 4 39.19 19.77 -7.01
C VAL A 4 38.17 19.32 -5.97
N ARG A 5 37.02 19.97 -5.90
CA ARG A 5 35.87 19.51 -5.13
C ARG A 5 35.24 18.35 -5.90
N ASP A 6 35.25 17.19 -5.26
CA ASP A 6 34.43 16.04 -5.71
C ASP A 6 32.94 16.46 -5.71
N GLU A 7 32.37 16.55 -6.90
CA GLU A 7 30.93 16.59 -7.07
C GLU A 7 30.38 15.21 -6.66
N ALA A 8 29.73 15.17 -5.50
CA ALA A 8 28.96 14.02 -5.09
C ALA A 8 27.86 13.72 -6.15
N VAL A 9 28.07 12.69 -6.94
CA VAL A 9 27.04 12.14 -7.83
C VAL A 9 25.90 11.67 -6.94
N ILE A 10 24.87 12.49 -6.83
CA ILE A 10 23.60 12.08 -6.25
C ILE A 10 22.98 11.10 -7.24
N LEU A 11 23.24 9.81 -7.03
CA LEU A 11 22.47 8.75 -7.68
C LEU A 11 21.04 8.87 -7.15
N THR A 12 20.21 9.64 -7.83
CA THR A 12 18.76 9.55 -7.70
C THR A 12 18.39 8.17 -8.27
N THR A 13 18.35 7.16 -7.41
CA THR A 13 17.73 5.88 -7.76
C THR A 13 16.26 6.14 -7.98
N SER A 14 15.87 6.39 -9.22
CA SER A 14 14.46 6.45 -9.59
C SER A 14 13.84 5.10 -9.25
N LYS A 15 12.74 5.13 -8.53
CA LYS A 15 11.94 3.95 -8.21
C LYS A 15 11.63 3.19 -9.52
N PRO A 16 11.76 1.85 -9.57
CA PRO A 16 11.36 1.12 -10.75
C PRO A 16 9.87 1.40 -11.03
N LEU A 17 9.56 1.72 -12.28
CA LEU A 17 8.19 1.89 -12.73
C LEU A 17 7.56 0.51 -12.87
N VAL A 18 6.70 0.15 -11.93
CA VAL A 18 6.04 -1.15 -11.91
C VAL A 18 4.55 -0.98 -12.11
N GLY A 19 4.03 -1.58 -13.17
CA GLY A 19 2.61 -1.78 -13.41
C GLY A 19 2.13 -3.13 -12.90
N LEU A 20 0.83 -3.31 -12.90
CA LEU A 20 0.14 -4.55 -12.55
C LEU A 20 -0.77 -4.95 -13.69
N THR A 21 -0.60 -6.16 -14.20
CA THR A 21 -1.53 -6.79 -15.15
C THR A 21 -2.13 -8.04 -14.54
N VAL A 22 -3.45 -8.10 -14.50
CA VAL A 22 -4.24 -9.24 -14.01
C VAL A 22 -5.04 -9.80 -15.16
N ALA A 23 -4.93 -11.10 -15.41
CA ALA A 23 -5.61 -11.78 -16.50
C ALA A 23 -6.41 -13.00 -15.98
N LYS A 24 -7.73 -12.98 -16.19
CA LYS A 24 -8.67 -14.07 -15.88
C LYS A 24 -8.54 -14.60 -14.44
N LEU A 25 -8.25 -13.71 -13.48
CA LEU A 25 -8.07 -14.09 -12.10
C LEU A 25 -9.40 -14.52 -11.48
N SER A 26 -9.39 -15.67 -10.80
CA SER A 26 -10.56 -16.20 -10.09
C SER A 26 -10.22 -16.41 -8.62
N CYS A 27 -11.22 -16.32 -7.76
CA CYS A 27 -11.09 -16.54 -6.32
C CYS A 27 -12.21 -17.39 -5.79
N VAL A 28 -11.84 -18.49 -5.15
CA VAL A 28 -12.77 -19.41 -4.45
C VAL A 28 -12.38 -19.43 -2.97
N ARG A 29 -13.36 -19.35 -2.07
CA ARG A 29 -13.18 -19.42 -0.62
C ARG A 29 -14.07 -20.51 -0.04
N GLY A 30 -13.48 -21.65 0.34
CA GLY A 30 -14.24 -22.86 0.64
C GLY A 30 -15.00 -23.31 -0.61
N GLU A 31 -16.33 -23.44 -0.51
CA GLU A 31 -17.20 -23.82 -1.65
C GLU A 31 -17.79 -22.62 -2.40
N ARG A 32 -17.46 -21.37 -1.97
CA ARG A 32 -18.01 -20.14 -2.56
C ARG A 32 -17.08 -19.55 -3.56
N GLU A 33 -17.53 -19.38 -4.79
CA GLU A 33 -16.90 -18.50 -5.77
C GLU A 33 -17.10 -17.03 -5.36
N VAL A 34 -16.02 -16.29 -5.24
CA VAL A 34 -16.01 -14.87 -4.82
C VAL A 34 -16.04 -13.97 -6.05
N PHE A 35 -15.18 -14.27 -7.04
CA PHE A 35 -15.19 -13.66 -8.38
C PHE A 35 -14.52 -14.61 -9.37
N ARG A 36 -14.82 -14.42 -10.66
CA ARG A 36 -14.30 -15.24 -11.77
C ARG A 36 -13.87 -14.36 -12.95
N ASP A 37 -12.82 -14.83 -13.65
CA ASP A 37 -12.33 -14.26 -14.92
C ASP A 37 -12.03 -12.76 -14.85
N LEU A 38 -11.65 -12.24 -13.68
CA LEU A 38 -11.35 -10.83 -13.47
C LEU A 38 -10.08 -10.44 -14.23
N SER A 39 -10.17 -9.41 -15.08
CA SER A 39 -9.03 -8.89 -15.83
C SER A 39 -8.99 -7.38 -15.76
N PHE A 40 -7.82 -6.82 -15.42
CA PHE A 40 -7.59 -5.38 -15.36
C PHE A 40 -6.09 -5.07 -15.36
N GLN A 41 -5.77 -3.78 -15.50
CA GLN A 41 -4.39 -3.29 -15.44
C GLN A 41 -4.33 -2.00 -14.61
N VAL A 42 -3.18 -1.79 -13.95
CA VAL A 42 -2.81 -0.56 -13.27
C VAL A 42 -1.44 -0.13 -13.79
N ALA A 43 -1.37 0.99 -14.47
CA ALA A 43 -0.12 1.52 -15.00
C ALA A 43 0.73 2.19 -13.90
N PRO A 44 2.05 2.35 -14.10
CA PRO A 44 2.86 3.19 -13.23
C PRO A 44 2.31 4.61 -13.14
N GLY A 45 2.22 5.16 -11.92
CA GLY A 45 1.63 6.48 -11.67
C GLY A 45 0.11 6.49 -11.59
N GLU A 46 -0.55 5.33 -11.70
CA GLU A 46 -2.01 5.21 -11.70
C GLU A 46 -2.54 4.74 -10.35
N ILE A 47 -3.75 5.23 -10.02
CA ILE A 47 -4.56 4.72 -8.92
C ILE A 47 -5.83 4.07 -9.45
N LEU A 48 -6.10 2.84 -8.99
CA LEU A 48 -7.33 2.10 -9.24
C LEU A 48 -8.05 1.85 -7.92
N THR A 49 -9.29 2.30 -7.78
CA THR A 49 -10.13 2.00 -6.62
C THR A 49 -11.02 0.79 -6.88
N LEU A 50 -11.08 -0.10 -5.90
CA LEU A 50 -11.99 -1.23 -5.89
C LEU A 50 -13.27 -0.84 -5.14
N VAL A 51 -14.40 -0.91 -5.82
CA VAL A 51 -15.72 -0.67 -5.24
C VAL A 51 -16.58 -1.92 -5.29
N GLY A 52 -17.68 -1.91 -4.57
CA GLY A 52 -18.62 -3.04 -4.50
C GLY A 52 -19.06 -3.30 -3.07
N PRO A 53 -20.15 -4.05 -2.87
CA PRO A 53 -20.71 -4.36 -1.55
C PRO A 53 -19.72 -5.14 -0.67
N ASN A 54 -20.02 -5.20 0.62
CA ASN A 54 -19.27 -6.05 1.54
C ASN A 54 -19.39 -7.51 1.10
N GLY A 55 -18.27 -8.22 1.07
CA GLY A 55 -18.23 -9.62 0.59
C GLY A 55 -18.11 -9.79 -0.93
N SER A 56 -17.97 -8.71 -1.72
CA SER A 56 -17.73 -8.79 -3.18
C SER A 56 -16.33 -9.28 -3.56
N GLY A 57 -15.41 -9.42 -2.58
CA GLY A 57 -14.09 -9.99 -2.84
C GLY A 57 -12.94 -8.99 -2.85
N LYS A 58 -13.17 -7.69 -2.57
CA LYS A 58 -12.12 -6.65 -2.55
C LYS A 58 -10.88 -7.06 -1.75
N SER A 59 -11.06 -7.45 -0.50
CA SER A 59 -9.95 -7.90 0.36
C SER A 59 -9.33 -9.22 -0.11
N SER A 60 -10.12 -10.12 -0.72
CA SER A 60 -9.59 -11.37 -1.29
C SER A 60 -8.71 -11.09 -2.49
N LEU A 61 -9.13 -10.20 -3.38
CA LEU A 61 -8.33 -9.74 -4.52
C LEU A 61 -7.01 -9.11 -4.04
N LEU A 62 -7.06 -8.15 -3.12
CA LEU A 62 -5.85 -7.52 -2.60
C LEU A 62 -4.89 -8.52 -1.95
N ARG A 63 -5.42 -9.54 -1.25
CA ARG A 63 -4.58 -10.60 -0.65
C ARG A 63 -3.97 -11.55 -1.68
N GLN A 64 -4.68 -11.88 -2.78
CA GLN A 64 -4.08 -12.64 -3.89
C GLN A 64 -2.94 -11.86 -4.53
N LEU A 65 -3.15 -10.57 -4.82
CA LEU A 65 -2.14 -9.68 -5.37
C LEU A 65 -0.94 -9.48 -4.44
N ALA A 66 -1.15 -9.54 -3.13
CA ALA A 66 -0.09 -9.48 -2.13
C ALA A 66 0.63 -10.83 -1.89
N GLY A 67 0.23 -11.90 -2.57
CA GLY A 67 0.75 -13.25 -2.33
C GLY A 67 0.34 -13.87 -0.99
N LEU A 68 -0.67 -13.31 -0.32
CA LEU A 68 -1.19 -13.77 0.96
C LEU A 68 -2.37 -14.75 0.83
N LEU A 69 -2.86 -14.93 -0.38
CA LEU A 69 -3.90 -15.87 -0.73
C LEU A 69 -3.51 -16.53 -2.05
N GLU A 70 -3.62 -17.86 -2.11
CA GLU A 70 -3.28 -18.65 -3.28
C GLU A 70 -4.14 -18.25 -4.49
N VAL A 71 -3.48 -18.20 -5.65
CA VAL A 71 -4.12 -18.00 -6.95
C VAL A 71 -4.39 -19.39 -7.53
N THR A 72 -5.67 -19.73 -7.69
CA THR A 72 -6.10 -21.03 -8.22
C THR A 72 -6.29 -21.01 -9.72
N ASP A 73 -6.60 -19.85 -10.30
CA ASP A 73 -6.82 -19.67 -11.74
C ASP A 73 -6.57 -18.22 -12.13
N GLY A 74 -6.00 -18.02 -13.34
CA GLY A 74 -5.58 -16.74 -13.85
C GLY A 74 -4.12 -16.39 -13.57
N GLU A 75 -3.70 -15.21 -13.98
CA GLU A 75 -2.32 -14.74 -13.91
C GLU A 75 -2.21 -13.34 -13.32
N ILE A 76 -1.15 -13.12 -12.54
CA ILE A 76 -0.76 -11.82 -11.97
C ILE A 76 0.65 -11.52 -12.46
N ASN A 77 0.82 -10.43 -13.22
CA ASN A 77 2.10 -9.98 -13.73
C ASN A 77 2.45 -8.59 -13.18
N LEU A 78 3.69 -8.44 -12.73
CA LEU A 78 4.27 -7.17 -12.27
C LEU A 78 5.14 -6.61 -13.39
N ASP A 79 4.55 -5.76 -14.22
CA ASP A 79 5.19 -5.23 -15.43
C ASP A 79 6.29 -4.24 -15.06
N GLY A 80 7.52 -4.48 -15.52
CA GLY A 80 8.69 -3.65 -15.19
C GLY A 80 9.42 -4.06 -13.91
N ALA A 81 8.94 -5.06 -13.18
CA ALA A 81 9.70 -5.66 -12.09
C ALA A 81 10.95 -6.39 -12.62
N GLY A 82 12.04 -6.37 -11.85
CA GLY A 82 13.25 -7.13 -12.16
C GLY A 82 12.97 -8.63 -12.13
N LYS A 83 13.70 -9.40 -12.95
CA LYS A 83 13.49 -10.86 -13.09
C LYS A 83 13.63 -11.64 -11.78
N ASP A 84 14.42 -11.13 -10.84
CA ASP A 84 14.69 -11.75 -9.55
C ASP A 84 13.83 -11.15 -8.43
N GLN A 85 12.95 -10.18 -8.73
CA GLN A 85 12.08 -9.56 -7.74
C GLN A 85 10.84 -10.42 -7.47
N THR A 86 10.57 -10.61 -6.20
CA THR A 86 9.36 -11.27 -5.71
C THR A 86 8.23 -10.26 -5.49
N ILE A 87 7.01 -10.74 -5.27
CA ILE A 87 5.87 -9.89 -4.86
C ILE A 87 6.25 -9.05 -3.63
N ALA A 88 6.95 -9.63 -2.65
CA ALA A 88 7.35 -8.94 -1.42
C ALA A 88 8.35 -7.78 -1.66
N ASP A 89 9.09 -7.81 -2.77
CA ASP A 89 10.04 -6.74 -3.14
C ASP A 89 9.35 -5.56 -3.83
N VAL A 90 8.16 -5.77 -4.36
CA VAL A 90 7.43 -4.82 -5.21
C VAL A 90 6.20 -4.26 -4.50
N VAL A 91 5.53 -5.09 -3.69
CA VAL A 91 4.23 -4.78 -3.10
C VAL A 91 4.37 -4.35 -1.64
N LEU A 92 3.65 -3.31 -1.26
CA LEU A 92 3.35 -2.98 0.13
C LEU A 92 1.84 -3.12 0.38
N TYR A 93 1.47 -4.09 1.21
CA TYR A 93 0.08 -4.32 1.57
C TYR A 93 -0.25 -3.69 2.93
N ALA A 94 -1.25 -2.82 2.95
CA ALA A 94 -1.88 -2.30 4.16
C ALA A 94 -3.30 -2.86 4.26
N GLY A 95 -3.45 -3.91 5.06
CA GLY A 95 -4.72 -4.61 5.26
C GLY A 95 -5.67 -3.89 6.22
N HIS A 96 -6.82 -4.51 6.45
CA HIS A 96 -7.80 -4.04 7.41
C HIS A 96 -7.25 -4.08 8.87
N LEU A 97 -6.39 -5.03 9.20
CA LEU A 97 -5.68 -5.07 10.48
C LEU A 97 -4.40 -4.24 10.40
N ASP A 98 -4.18 -3.38 11.38
CA ASP A 98 -3.08 -2.42 11.39
C ASP A 98 -1.70 -3.05 11.58
N ALA A 99 -1.62 -4.34 11.92
CA ALA A 99 -0.39 -5.07 12.21
C ALA A 99 0.47 -4.39 13.30
N VAL A 100 -0.19 -3.85 14.32
CA VAL A 100 0.41 -3.17 15.47
C VAL A 100 0.57 -4.16 16.62
N LYS A 101 1.77 -4.20 17.20
CA LYS A 101 2.09 -4.98 18.40
C LYS A 101 1.86 -4.14 19.65
N ALA A 102 0.79 -4.41 20.38
CA ALA A 102 0.34 -3.62 21.53
C ALA A 102 1.40 -3.44 22.66
N PRO A 103 2.26 -4.43 22.97
CA PRO A 103 3.29 -4.26 24.01
C PRO A 103 4.45 -3.34 23.61
N LEU A 104 4.72 -3.20 22.31
CA LEU A 104 5.80 -2.35 21.81
C LEU A 104 5.36 -0.88 21.81
N SER A 105 6.31 0.03 22.00
CA SER A 105 6.07 1.46 21.80
C SER A 105 5.76 1.79 20.34
N VAL A 106 5.27 2.99 20.09
CA VAL A 106 4.97 3.49 18.74
C VAL A 106 6.23 3.49 17.87
N VAL A 107 7.36 3.96 18.40
CA VAL A 107 8.66 3.92 17.68
C VAL A 107 9.10 2.49 17.44
N GLU A 108 9.06 1.59 18.44
CA GLU A 108 9.47 0.20 18.27
C GLU A 108 8.62 -0.55 17.25
N ASN A 109 7.31 -0.29 17.18
CA ASN A 109 6.44 -0.85 16.16
C ASN A 109 6.92 -0.51 14.75
N LEU A 110 7.29 0.75 14.51
CA LEU A 110 7.71 1.18 13.18
C LEU A 110 9.16 0.79 12.89
N SER A 111 10.04 0.81 13.92
CA SER A 111 11.42 0.31 13.84
C SER A 111 11.50 -1.16 13.47
N PHE A 112 10.58 -1.99 13.99
CA PHE A 112 10.46 -3.39 13.56
C PHE A 112 10.26 -3.52 12.05
N TRP A 113 9.40 -2.68 11.46
CA TRP A 113 9.19 -2.69 10.02
C TRP A 113 10.39 -2.13 9.25
N ALA A 114 11.08 -1.11 9.79
CA ALA A 114 12.31 -0.59 9.20
C ALA A 114 13.36 -1.69 9.10
N GLU A 115 13.60 -2.43 10.18
CA GLU A 115 14.54 -3.54 10.23
C GLU A 115 14.14 -4.68 9.27
N PHE A 116 12.86 -5.09 9.32
CA PHE A 116 12.33 -6.18 8.48
C PHE A 116 12.49 -5.89 6.98
N TYR A 117 12.31 -4.63 6.55
CA TYR A 117 12.45 -4.23 5.15
C TYR A 117 13.83 -3.67 4.79
N GLY A 118 14.79 -3.69 5.71
CA GLY A 118 16.14 -3.16 5.50
C GLY A 118 16.20 -1.64 5.28
N VAL A 119 15.24 -0.91 5.85
CA VAL A 119 15.16 0.55 5.77
C VAL A 119 15.91 1.17 6.94
N SER A 120 16.62 2.29 6.71
CA SER A 120 17.31 3.02 7.78
C SER A 120 16.34 3.45 8.89
N GLY A 121 16.69 3.16 10.15
CA GLY A 121 15.93 3.60 11.33
C GLY A 121 15.79 5.13 11.44
N ALA A 122 16.67 5.90 10.80
CA ALA A 122 16.59 7.36 10.75
C ALA A 122 15.30 7.88 10.08
N ARG A 123 14.64 7.05 9.25
CA ARG A 123 13.36 7.39 8.59
C ARG A 123 12.13 7.17 9.47
N VAL A 124 12.29 6.54 10.63
CA VAL A 124 11.15 6.19 11.51
C VAL A 124 10.45 7.44 12.03
N GLU A 125 11.21 8.44 12.46
CA GLU A 125 10.65 9.69 12.99
C GLU A 125 9.87 10.45 11.92
N ASP A 126 10.42 10.62 10.73
CA ASP A 126 9.75 11.28 9.59
C ASP A 126 8.45 10.55 9.20
N ALA A 127 8.47 9.21 9.23
CA ALA A 127 7.29 8.40 8.92
C ALA A 127 6.20 8.50 10.01
N LEU A 128 6.58 8.69 11.28
CA LEU A 128 5.63 8.98 12.36
C LEU A 128 5.07 10.41 12.26
N GLU A 129 5.91 11.39 11.90
CA GLU A 129 5.49 12.78 11.68
C GLU A 129 4.47 12.89 10.54
N ALA A 130 4.62 12.13 9.46
CA ALA A 130 3.68 12.11 8.34
C ALA A 130 2.23 11.83 8.76
N PHE A 131 2.02 11.16 9.92
CA PHE A 131 0.72 10.87 10.51
C PHE A 131 0.54 11.50 11.90
N SER A 132 1.36 12.51 12.27
CA SER A 132 1.30 13.24 13.54
C SER A 132 1.38 12.31 14.76
N LEU A 133 2.28 11.33 14.76
CA LEU A 133 2.45 10.34 15.83
C LEU A 133 3.79 10.44 16.57
N ALA A 134 4.76 11.24 16.12
CA ALA A 134 6.10 11.29 16.72
C ALA A 134 6.06 11.67 18.21
N HIS A 135 5.16 12.58 18.62
CA HIS A 135 4.97 12.95 20.03
C HIS A 135 4.48 11.80 20.92
N LEU A 136 3.91 10.72 20.35
CA LEU A 136 3.48 9.51 21.03
C LEU A 136 4.55 8.39 20.98
N GLY A 137 5.70 8.65 20.39
CA GLY A 137 6.72 7.66 20.06
C GLY A 137 7.11 6.72 21.19
N HIS A 138 7.15 7.22 22.42
CA HIS A 138 7.54 6.50 23.64
C HIS A 138 6.40 5.68 24.28
N LEU A 139 5.15 5.92 23.89
CA LEU A 139 3.99 5.24 24.49
C LEU A 139 3.84 3.80 23.93
N PRO A 140 3.44 2.83 24.77
CA PRO A 140 3.04 1.52 24.28
C PRO A 140 1.87 1.64 23.31
N ALA A 141 1.92 0.95 22.17
CA ALA A 141 0.86 1.02 21.17
C ALA A 141 -0.50 0.47 21.67
N GLY A 142 -0.47 -0.29 22.77
CA GLY A 142 -1.68 -0.80 23.42
C GLY A 142 -2.62 0.29 23.92
N VAL A 143 -2.09 1.45 24.35
CA VAL A 143 -2.87 2.57 24.89
C VAL A 143 -3.41 3.51 23.82
N LEU A 144 -3.01 3.36 22.57
CA LEU A 144 -3.48 4.17 21.46
C LEU A 144 -4.97 3.93 21.18
N SER A 145 -5.67 5.00 20.76
CA SER A 145 -7.01 4.89 20.19
C SER A 145 -7.02 4.09 18.88
N ALA A 146 -8.18 3.66 18.41
CA ALA A 146 -8.31 2.96 17.12
C ALA A 146 -7.76 3.79 15.96
N GLY A 147 -8.07 5.08 15.89
CA GLY A 147 -7.55 5.98 14.86
C GLY A 147 -6.03 6.16 14.95
N GLN A 148 -5.44 6.24 16.15
CA GLN A 148 -4.00 6.31 16.33
C GLN A 148 -3.31 5.00 15.90
N LYS A 149 -3.90 3.83 16.22
CA LYS A 149 -3.39 2.53 15.75
C LYS A 149 -3.46 2.44 14.22
N ARG A 150 -4.57 2.91 13.62
CA ARG A 150 -4.69 2.96 12.15
C ARG A 150 -3.61 3.84 11.53
N ARG A 151 -3.39 5.04 12.05
CA ARG A 151 -2.32 5.93 11.61
C ARG A 151 -0.93 5.28 11.75
N LEU A 152 -0.67 4.60 12.86
CA LEU A 152 0.60 3.87 13.06
C LEU A 152 0.77 2.75 12.02
N GLY A 153 -0.28 1.98 11.74
CA GLY A 153 -0.27 0.97 10.67
C GLY A 153 0.03 1.57 9.30
N LEU A 154 -0.54 2.74 8.99
CA LEU A 154 -0.35 3.45 7.73
C LEU A 154 0.99 4.18 7.63
N SER A 155 1.67 4.52 8.75
CA SER A 155 3.00 5.13 8.73
C SER A 155 4.04 4.29 7.97
N ARG A 156 3.78 2.98 7.81
CA ARG A 156 4.61 2.10 6.97
C ARG A 156 4.66 2.54 5.50
N LEU A 157 3.61 3.21 5.00
CA LEU A 157 3.58 3.74 3.62
C LEU A 157 4.60 4.86 3.43
N ALA A 158 4.86 5.67 4.47
CA ALA A 158 5.89 6.70 4.45
C ALA A 158 7.30 6.13 4.70
N LEU A 159 7.40 5.00 5.42
CA LEU A 159 8.66 4.37 5.78
C LEU A 159 9.25 3.50 4.67
N ILE A 160 8.41 2.65 4.06
CA ILE A 160 8.82 1.55 3.18
C ILE A 160 8.62 1.95 1.73
N ASP A 161 9.69 1.86 0.96
CA ASP A 161 9.69 2.22 -0.45
C ASP A 161 9.37 0.99 -1.32
N ARG A 162 8.10 0.82 -1.69
CA ARG A 162 7.63 -0.20 -2.63
C ARG A 162 6.84 0.46 -3.76
N PRO A 163 7.03 0.05 -5.01
CA PRO A 163 6.37 0.70 -6.16
C PRO A 163 4.86 0.48 -6.23
N LEU A 164 4.33 -0.65 -5.75
CA LEU A 164 2.89 -0.96 -5.77
C LEU A 164 2.32 -1.00 -4.35
N TRP A 165 1.34 -0.15 -4.09
CA TRP A 165 0.59 -0.16 -2.83
C TRP A 165 -0.75 -0.83 -3.00
N LEU A 166 -1.06 -1.78 -2.12
CA LEU A 166 -2.34 -2.45 -2.02
C LEU A 166 -2.98 -2.08 -0.68
N LEU A 167 -4.09 -1.31 -0.72
CA LEU A 167 -4.70 -0.69 0.46
C LEU A 167 -6.11 -1.22 0.68
N ASP A 168 -6.35 -1.88 1.82
CA ASP A 168 -7.64 -2.44 2.18
C ASP A 168 -8.34 -1.56 3.21
N GLU A 169 -9.35 -0.80 2.78
CA GLU A 169 -10.12 0.19 3.56
C GLU A 169 -9.20 1.15 4.36
N PRO A 170 -8.27 1.86 3.70
CA PRO A 170 -7.24 2.63 4.40
C PRO A 170 -7.79 3.80 5.23
N THR A 171 -8.99 4.29 4.92
CA THR A 171 -9.61 5.46 5.54
C THR A 171 -10.45 5.14 6.77
N VAL A 172 -10.73 3.86 7.04
CA VAL A 172 -11.52 3.44 8.20
C VAL A 172 -10.84 3.90 9.50
N SER A 173 -11.62 4.47 10.42
CA SER A 173 -11.18 5.01 11.71
C SER A 173 -10.27 6.24 11.63
N LEU A 174 -10.08 6.85 10.47
CA LEU A 174 -9.35 8.10 10.31
C LEU A 174 -10.28 9.31 10.41
N ASP A 175 -9.78 10.38 11.02
CA ASP A 175 -10.38 11.70 10.93
C ASP A 175 -10.02 12.41 9.60
N THR A 176 -10.68 13.51 9.32
CA THR A 176 -10.50 14.27 8.07
C THR A 176 -9.04 14.70 7.83
N ALA A 177 -8.33 15.10 8.89
CA ALA A 177 -6.94 15.52 8.79
C ALA A 177 -6.02 14.34 8.42
N SER A 178 -6.27 13.16 9.01
CA SER A 178 -5.52 11.94 8.70
C SER A 178 -5.82 11.41 7.30
N ILE A 179 -7.07 11.56 6.80
CA ILE A 179 -7.42 11.23 5.41
C ILE A 179 -6.68 12.16 4.45
N ALA A 180 -6.61 13.47 4.75
CA ALA A 180 -5.86 14.41 3.93
C ALA A 180 -4.36 14.07 3.88
N ALA A 181 -3.74 13.76 5.03
CA ALA A 181 -2.35 13.34 5.09
C ALA A 181 -2.09 12.05 4.28
N LEU A 182 -2.98 11.06 4.37
CA LEU A 182 -2.92 9.86 3.55
C LEU A 182 -3.02 10.18 2.06
N SER A 183 -3.97 11.04 1.66
CA SER A 183 -4.16 11.45 0.27
C SER A 183 -2.94 12.18 -0.28
N ASP A 184 -2.30 13.04 0.52
CA ASP A 184 -1.07 13.74 0.13
C ASP A 184 0.09 12.76 -0.08
N LEU A 185 0.23 11.77 0.81
CA LEU A 185 1.23 10.73 0.69
C LEU A 185 0.99 9.86 -0.57
N MET A 186 -0.27 9.52 -0.86
CA MET A 186 -0.65 8.79 -2.08
C MET A 186 -0.33 9.60 -3.34
N ARG A 187 -0.65 10.90 -3.37
CA ARG A 187 -0.28 11.78 -4.50
C ARG A 187 1.23 11.85 -4.72
N ALA A 188 2.00 11.97 -3.64
CA ALA A 188 3.46 11.96 -3.72
C ALA A 188 3.98 10.63 -4.29
N HIS A 189 3.42 9.50 -3.86
CA HIS A 189 3.77 8.18 -4.37
C HIS A 189 3.48 8.04 -5.87
N LEU A 190 2.28 8.41 -6.33
CA LEU A 190 1.89 8.39 -7.74
C LEU A 190 2.79 9.30 -8.60
N LYS A 191 3.12 10.51 -8.09
CA LYS A 191 3.99 11.46 -8.79
C LYS A 191 5.40 10.92 -9.03
N THR A 192 5.87 10.01 -8.17
CA THR A 192 7.17 9.34 -8.35
C THR A 192 7.08 8.07 -9.20
N GLY A 193 5.93 7.80 -9.82
CA GLY A 193 5.68 6.64 -10.68
C GLY A 193 5.25 5.39 -9.93
N GLY A 194 4.95 5.49 -8.64
CA GLY A 194 4.32 4.39 -7.90
C GLY A 194 2.88 4.15 -8.34
N SER A 195 2.36 2.95 -8.10
CA SER A 195 0.99 2.55 -8.44
C SER A 195 0.20 2.20 -7.18
N ILE A 196 -1.11 2.44 -7.20
CA ILE A 196 -1.98 2.16 -6.05
C ILE A 196 -3.21 1.39 -6.49
N LEU A 197 -3.54 0.33 -5.76
CA LEU A 197 -4.82 -0.34 -5.79
C LEU A 197 -5.46 -0.24 -4.40
N ALA A 198 -6.59 0.44 -4.27
CA ALA A 198 -7.22 0.71 -2.98
C ALA A 198 -8.69 0.27 -2.96
N ALA A 199 -9.04 -0.61 -2.01
CA ALA A 199 -10.44 -0.85 -1.68
C ALA A 199 -10.91 0.25 -0.72
N THR A 200 -11.81 1.10 -1.17
CA THR A 200 -12.36 2.18 -0.34
C THR A 200 -13.70 2.67 -0.89
N HIS A 201 -14.56 3.15 0.01
CA HIS A 201 -15.82 3.82 -0.33
C HIS A 201 -15.71 5.35 -0.20
N VAL A 202 -14.57 5.86 0.25
CA VAL A 202 -14.33 7.30 0.46
C VAL A 202 -13.61 7.86 -0.75
N ASP A 203 -14.07 8.97 -1.27
CA ASP A 203 -13.34 9.73 -2.27
C ASP A 203 -12.05 10.31 -1.64
N LEU A 204 -10.92 9.92 -2.19
CA LEU A 204 -9.59 10.35 -1.75
C LEU A 204 -9.17 11.69 -2.35
N GLY A 205 -10.00 12.28 -3.23
CA GLY A 205 -9.70 13.55 -3.90
C GLY A 205 -8.44 13.48 -4.77
N ILE A 206 -8.16 12.33 -5.39
CA ILE A 206 -7.01 12.13 -6.30
C ILE A 206 -7.52 12.13 -7.73
N GLU A 207 -7.06 13.11 -8.51
CA GLU A 207 -7.43 13.23 -9.93
C GLU A 207 -6.95 12.01 -10.74
N GLY A 208 -7.73 11.63 -11.76
CA GLY A 208 -7.39 10.48 -12.61
C GLY A 208 -7.63 9.12 -11.97
N THR A 209 -8.29 9.08 -10.81
CA THR A 209 -8.67 7.80 -10.17
C THR A 209 -9.62 7.02 -11.07
N ARG A 210 -9.21 5.79 -11.41
CA ARG A 210 -10.10 4.82 -12.10
C ARG A 210 -10.78 3.92 -11.08
N THR A 211 -11.91 3.34 -11.46
CA THR A 211 -12.69 2.47 -10.58
C THR A 211 -12.90 1.10 -11.21
N LEU A 212 -12.74 0.05 -10.42
CA LEU A 212 -13.08 -1.33 -10.76
C LEU A 212 -14.24 -1.78 -9.85
N ASP A 213 -15.41 -2.01 -10.43
CA ASP A 213 -16.58 -2.45 -9.69
C ASP A 213 -16.65 -4.00 -9.63
N LEU A 214 -16.64 -4.54 -8.42
CA LEU A 214 -16.78 -5.98 -8.14
C LEU A 214 -18.21 -6.38 -7.76
N SER A 215 -19.21 -5.56 -8.06
CA SER A 215 -20.63 -5.84 -7.70
C SER A 215 -21.22 -6.98 -8.52
N SER A 216 -20.78 -7.16 -9.75
CA SER A 216 -21.18 -8.26 -10.61
C SER A 216 -20.00 -9.21 -10.76
N ASN A 217 -19.88 -10.32 -10.13
CA ASN A 217 -18.82 -11.34 -10.19
C ASN A 217 -17.83 -11.30 -11.41
N VAL A 218 -17.98 -10.31 -12.29
CA VAL A 218 -17.13 -9.91 -13.40
C VAL A 218 -16.86 -8.42 -13.23
N GLY A 219 -15.66 -8.06 -12.82
CA GLY A 219 -15.30 -6.65 -12.66
C GLY A 219 -15.40 -5.89 -13.97
N ALA A 220 -16.13 -4.78 -13.98
CA ALA A 220 -16.18 -3.84 -15.09
C ALA A 220 -15.31 -2.60 -14.76
N LEU A 221 -14.46 -2.21 -15.69
CA LEU A 221 -13.72 -0.95 -15.63
C LEU A 221 -14.62 0.19 -16.12
N THR A 222 -14.73 1.25 -15.34
CA THR A 222 -15.40 2.51 -15.72
C THR A 222 -14.42 3.68 -15.65
#